data_e0308f22cbd6e50bea3eb17a57326ee1
#
_entry.id   e0308f22cbd6e50bea3eb17a57326ee1
#
_cell.length_a   1.000
_cell.length_b   1.000
_cell.length_c   1.000
_cell.angle_alpha   90.00
_cell.angle_beta   90.00
_cell.angle_gamma   90.00
#
_symmetry.space_group_name_H-M   'P 1'
#
loop_
_entity.id
_entity.type
_entity.pdbx_description
1 polymer ?
#
loop_
_entity_poly.entity_id
_entity_poly.type
_entity_poly.pdbx_seq_one_letter_code
_entity_poly.pdbx_strand_id
1 'polypeptide(L)'
;MTREELQQRDRERKREERRREKEAWEAARGPLDLPFLMLVLILLAIGLIMLLSASFPSAQADGDAFYYIKRQVIFAGLGVFAMFSVGKINYQRFRGFATIAILVSIGLLVLVIIPGIGIRSHNATRWLGIPGTEMRFQPSEIAKLGIIVYFAADIAKKRERMRTFRDGILPYGVILVIITVLMLLEPHMSGAILLLGIGAMMMIVGGIHWKWIAMAVGGGGLAGYLVLFTDLMEKIGYNSHRITTWKDPFWDATYRSYQMAQSYITIGSGGLLGVGLGKSRQKFMFLPEEHNDFIFAVVCEELGLVGATMIMVLFALLIMRGYWLAIHARDRFGSLLVVGVITQIALQTFLNIAVVSGLIPATGISLPFFSYGGTALAIQLAEMGVVLSVSRQIPAPKGG
;
A
#
# COMPACT_ATOMS: atom_id res chain seq x y z
N MET A 1 -42.28 -17.27 -32.89
CA MET A 1 -40.93 -17.27 -32.27
C MET A 1 -41.05 -17.89 -30.89
N THR A 2 -40.42 -19.00 -30.68
CA THR A 2 -40.49 -19.73 -29.40
C THR A 2 -39.66 -19.01 -28.33
N ARG A 3 -39.94 -19.30 -27.08
CA ARG A 3 -39.19 -18.72 -25.93
C ARG A 3 -37.72 -19.10 -25.99
N GLU A 4 -37.40 -20.25 -26.57
CA GLU A 4 -36.04 -20.72 -26.78
C GLU A 4 -35.30 -19.95 -27.86
N GLU A 5 -35.95 -19.64 -29.00
CA GLU A 5 -35.39 -18.82 -30.08
C GLU A 5 -35.06 -17.41 -29.60
N LEU A 6 -35.91 -16.83 -28.75
CA LEU A 6 -35.64 -15.49 -28.10
C LEU A 6 -34.43 -15.54 -27.19
N GLN A 7 -34.31 -16.61 -26.37
CA GLN A 7 -33.16 -16.80 -25.48
C GLN A 7 -31.88 -17.05 -26.28
N GLN A 8 -31.93 -17.76 -27.38
CA GLN A 8 -30.78 -18.02 -28.21
C GLN A 8 -30.28 -16.77 -28.93
N ARG A 9 -31.17 -15.93 -29.46
CA ARG A 9 -30.86 -14.61 -30.05
C ARG A 9 -30.26 -13.65 -29.03
N ASP A 10 -30.78 -13.65 -27.81
CA ASP A 10 -30.24 -12.81 -26.74
C ASP A 10 -28.82 -13.23 -26.30
N ARG A 11 -28.56 -14.55 -26.31
CA ARG A 11 -27.21 -15.12 -26.07
C ARG A 11 -26.23 -14.78 -27.20
N GLU A 12 -26.66 -14.85 -28.43
CA GLU A 12 -25.85 -14.51 -29.60
C GLU A 12 -25.52 -13.01 -29.62
N ARG A 13 -26.53 -12.15 -29.40
CA ARG A 13 -26.35 -10.71 -29.31
C ARG A 13 -25.35 -10.33 -28.20
N LYS A 14 -25.46 -10.92 -27.02
CA LYS A 14 -24.50 -10.72 -25.92
C LYS A 14 -23.10 -11.24 -26.25
N ARG A 15 -22.98 -12.32 -27.06
CA ARG A 15 -21.67 -12.81 -27.51
C ARG A 15 -21.04 -11.88 -28.54
N GLU A 16 -21.82 -11.34 -29.47
CA GLU A 16 -21.35 -10.39 -30.46
C GLU A 16 -20.96 -9.05 -29.82
N GLU A 17 -21.76 -8.54 -28.89
CA GLU A 17 -21.42 -7.33 -28.11
C GLU A 17 -20.08 -7.51 -27.37
N ARG A 18 -19.90 -8.62 -26.66
CA ARG A 18 -18.64 -8.95 -25.99
C ARG A 18 -17.46 -9.10 -26.95
N ARG A 19 -17.70 -9.63 -28.14
CA ARG A 19 -16.67 -9.77 -29.18
C ARG A 19 -16.27 -8.40 -29.72
N ARG A 20 -17.25 -7.53 -30.05
CA ARG A 20 -17.02 -6.16 -30.48
C ARG A 20 -16.32 -5.31 -29.41
N GLU A 21 -16.73 -5.45 -28.15
CA GLU A 21 -16.04 -4.81 -27.03
C GLU A 21 -14.58 -5.27 -26.91
N LYS A 22 -14.31 -6.57 -27.09
CA LYS A 22 -12.96 -7.12 -27.07
C LYS A 22 -12.11 -6.62 -28.24
N GLU A 23 -12.67 -6.61 -29.45
CA GLU A 23 -12.02 -6.09 -30.65
C GLU A 23 -11.75 -4.59 -30.55
N ALA A 24 -12.71 -3.81 -30.06
CA ALA A 24 -12.55 -2.38 -29.80
C ALA A 24 -11.51 -2.10 -28.71
N TRP A 25 -11.40 -2.98 -27.71
CA TRP A 25 -10.36 -2.86 -26.69
C TRP A 25 -8.98 -3.21 -27.23
N GLU A 26 -8.86 -4.28 -28.04
CA GLU A 26 -7.60 -4.66 -28.67
C GLU A 26 -7.11 -3.60 -29.67
N ALA A 27 -8.03 -2.98 -30.41
CA ALA A 27 -7.73 -1.87 -31.33
C ALA A 27 -7.31 -0.57 -30.61
N ALA A 28 -7.84 -0.32 -29.40
CA ALA A 28 -7.49 0.86 -28.59
C ALA A 28 -6.25 0.67 -27.72
N ARG A 29 -5.58 -0.47 -27.80
CA ARG A 29 -4.45 -0.83 -26.96
C ARG A 29 -3.18 -0.09 -27.36
N GLY A 30 -2.85 0.96 -26.59
CA GLY A 30 -1.61 1.70 -26.72
C GLY A 30 -0.39 1.01 -26.09
N PRO A 31 0.79 1.62 -26.22
CA PRO A 31 2.01 1.19 -25.53
C PRO A 31 1.84 1.33 -24.00
N LEU A 32 2.69 0.62 -23.27
CA LEU A 32 2.83 0.81 -21.82
C LEU A 32 3.37 2.22 -21.55
N ASP A 33 2.94 2.82 -20.44
CA ASP A 33 3.54 4.06 -19.97
C ASP A 33 4.96 3.78 -19.47
N LEU A 34 5.94 4.09 -20.33
CA LEU A 34 7.35 3.82 -20.09
C LEU A 34 7.90 4.61 -18.89
N PRO A 35 7.59 5.93 -18.73
CA PRO A 35 8.06 6.68 -17.55
C PRO A 35 7.61 6.06 -16.22
N PHE A 36 6.35 5.66 -16.11
CA PHE A 36 5.83 4.99 -14.90
C PHE A 36 6.55 3.67 -14.64
N LEU A 37 6.68 2.83 -15.67
CA LEU A 37 7.38 1.54 -15.58
C LEU A 37 8.83 1.71 -15.13
N MET A 38 9.55 2.67 -15.73
CA MET A 38 10.96 2.92 -15.38
C MET A 38 11.12 3.38 -13.94
N LEU A 39 10.24 4.26 -13.44
CA LEU A 39 10.27 4.70 -12.04
C LEU A 39 10.04 3.54 -11.08
N VAL A 40 9.10 2.64 -11.37
CA VAL A 40 8.87 1.44 -10.56
C VAL A 40 10.12 0.55 -10.53
N LEU A 41 10.72 0.28 -11.70
CA LEU A 41 11.90 -0.59 -11.79
C LEU A 41 13.15 0.03 -11.15
N ILE A 42 13.35 1.34 -11.27
CA ILE A 42 14.45 2.07 -10.63
C ILE A 42 14.30 2.00 -9.11
N LEU A 43 13.11 2.32 -8.57
CA LEU A 43 12.85 2.23 -7.13
C LEU A 43 13.02 0.80 -6.60
N LEU A 44 12.54 -0.20 -7.35
CA LEU A 44 12.74 -1.61 -7.01
C LEU A 44 14.22 -1.99 -6.96
N ALA A 45 15.01 -1.58 -7.97
CA ALA A 45 16.44 -1.88 -8.03
C ALA A 45 17.20 -1.23 -6.87
N ILE A 46 16.94 0.05 -6.59
CA ILE A 46 17.54 0.75 -5.44
C ILE A 46 17.10 0.07 -4.13
N GLY A 47 15.82 -0.26 -4.01
CA GLY A 47 15.29 -0.95 -2.82
C GLY A 47 15.96 -2.28 -2.55
N LEU A 48 16.19 -3.11 -3.58
CA LEU A 48 16.91 -4.38 -3.43
C LEU A 48 18.37 -4.19 -2.99
N ILE A 49 19.06 -3.18 -3.52
CA ILE A 49 20.44 -2.85 -3.12
C ILE A 49 20.45 -2.40 -1.65
N MET A 50 19.53 -1.51 -1.27
CA MET A 50 19.46 -1.02 0.11
C MET A 50 19.04 -2.11 1.09
N LEU A 51 18.12 -3.00 0.69
CA LEU A 51 17.75 -4.16 1.50
C LEU A 51 18.95 -5.10 1.72
N LEU A 52 19.73 -5.40 0.67
CA LEU A 52 20.94 -6.19 0.81
C LEU A 52 21.88 -5.56 1.83
N SER A 53 22.11 -4.24 1.72
CA SER A 53 22.98 -3.54 2.65
C SER A 53 22.45 -3.57 4.08
N ALA A 54 21.16 -3.27 4.28
CA ALA A 54 20.54 -3.19 5.60
C ALA A 54 20.47 -4.55 6.30
N SER A 55 20.10 -5.61 5.56
CA SER A 55 19.87 -6.94 6.14
C SER A 55 21.11 -7.80 6.31
N PHE A 56 22.24 -7.44 5.68
CA PHE A 56 23.46 -8.27 5.66
C PHE A 56 23.96 -8.64 7.06
N PRO A 57 24.11 -7.71 8.03
CA PRO A 57 24.65 -8.07 9.34
C PRO A 57 23.75 -9.00 10.14
N SER A 58 22.43 -8.73 10.15
CA SER A 58 21.45 -9.56 10.86
C SER A 58 21.37 -10.96 10.26
N ALA A 59 21.33 -11.05 8.93
CA ALA A 59 21.32 -12.32 8.19
C ALA A 59 22.61 -13.13 8.42
N GLN A 60 23.76 -12.46 8.49
CA GLN A 60 25.05 -13.11 8.78
C GLN A 60 25.09 -13.69 10.21
N ALA A 61 24.50 -12.98 11.18
CA ALA A 61 24.39 -13.47 12.55
C ALA A 61 23.51 -14.72 12.65
N ASP A 62 22.49 -14.85 11.78
CA ASP A 62 21.60 -16.00 11.68
C ASP A 62 22.19 -17.15 10.83
N GLY A 63 23.39 -16.98 10.25
CA GLY A 63 24.15 -18.05 9.55
C GLY A 63 24.06 -18.00 8.00
N ASP A 64 23.17 -17.23 7.38
CA ASP A 64 23.15 -17.01 5.92
C ASP A 64 23.02 -15.51 5.60
N ALA A 65 24.14 -14.86 5.32
CA ALA A 65 24.24 -13.43 5.03
C ALA A 65 23.32 -12.94 3.89
N PHE A 66 22.88 -13.84 3.02
CA PHE A 66 22.03 -13.52 1.87
C PHE A 66 20.59 -14.03 2.03
N TYR A 67 20.19 -14.47 3.22
CA TYR A 67 18.85 -15.03 3.46
C TYR A 67 17.71 -14.11 3.01
N TYR A 68 17.71 -12.86 3.47
CA TYR A 68 16.66 -11.90 3.14
C TYR A 68 16.64 -11.53 1.66
N ILE A 69 17.81 -11.23 1.09
CA ILE A 69 17.90 -10.78 -0.30
C ILE A 69 17.56 -11.90 -1.30
N LYS A 70 17.95 -13.14 -1.07
CA LYS A 70 17.58 -14.29 -1.93
C LYS A 70 16.07 -14.41 -2.04
N ARG A 71 15.36 -14.38 -0.90
CA ARG A 71 13.90 -14.45 -0.86
C ARG A 71 13.27 -13.23 -1.54
N GLN A 72 13.75 -12.03 -1.25
CA GLN A 72 13.22 -10.80 -1.83
C GLN A 72 13.38 -10.75 -3.36
N VAL A 73 14.52 -11.18 -3.91
CA VAL A 73 14.77 -11.25 -5.36
C VAL A 73 13.83 -12.24 -6.05
N ILE A 74 13.56 -13.40 -5.42
CA ILE A 74 12.60 -14.37 -5.97
C ILE A 74 11.21 -13.73 -6.06
N PHE A 75 10.74 -13.10 -4.97
CA PHE A 75 9.43 -12.44 -4.96
C PHE A 75 9.40 -11.19 -5.85
N ALA A 76 10.51 -10.45 -5.98
CA ALA A 76 10.63 -9.37 -6.94
C ALA A 76 10.48 -9.88 -8.39
N GLY A 77 11.14 -10.98 -8.73
CA GLY A 77 10.99 -11.63 -10.05
C GLY A 77 9.56 -12.08 -10.32
N LEU A 78 8.93 -12.76 -9.34
CA LEU A 78 7.51 -13.14 -9.42
C LEU A 78 6.59 -11.93 -9.53
N GLY A 79 6.87 -10.88 -8.77
CA GLY A 79 6.11 -9.62 -8.78
C GLY A 79 6.23 -8.88 -10.10
N VAL A 80 7.43 -8.80 -10.69
CA VAL A 80 7.65 -8.21 -12.02
C VAL A 80 6.92 -9.03 -13.09
N PHE A 81 6.99 -10.36 -13.02
CA PHE A 81 6.22 -11.22 -13.90
C PHE A 81 4.70 -10.98 -13.75
N ALA A 82 4.20 -10.88 -12.51
CA ALA A 82 2.80 -10.56 -12.22
C ALA A 82 2.45 -9.16 -12.75
N MET A 83 3.30 -8.15 -12.55
CA MET A 83 3.12 -6.78 -13.06
C MET A 83 2.90 -6.76 -14.58
N PHE A 84 3.75 -7.44 -15.35
CA PHE A 84 3.58 -7.51 -16.80
C PHE A 84 2.37 -8.36 -17.22
N SER A 85 2.08 -9.44 -16.49
CA SER A 85 0.92 -10.30 -16.75
C SER A 85 -0.40 -9.56 -16.51
N VAL A 86 -0.52 -8.89 -15.35
CA VAL A 86 -1.68 -8.05 -15.00
C VAL A 86 -1.79 -6.86 -15.96
N GLY A 87 -0.68 -6.23 -16.33
CA GLY A 87 -0.64 -5.15 -17.33
C GLY A 87 -1.11 -5.54 -18.74
N LYS A 88 -1.16 -6.85 -19.03
CA LYS A 88 -1.75 -7.39 -20.26
C LYS A 88 -3.26 -7.65 -20.14
N ILE A 89 -3.80 -7.76 -18.94
CA ILE A 89 -5.23 -8.01 -18.72
C ILE A 89 -6.00 -6.70 -18.88
N ASN A 90 -7.20 -6.76 -19.46
CA ASN A 90 -8.11 -5.63 -19.47
C ASN A 90 -8.60 -5.31 -18.06
N TYR A 91 -8.31 -4.11 -17.55
CA TYR A 91 -8.71 -3.70 -16.21
C TYR A 91 -10.22 -3.74 -15.98
N GLN A 92 -11.06 -3.62 -17.03
CA GLN A 92 -12.51 -3.75 -16.93
C GLN A 92 -12.96 -5.11 -16.36
N ARG A 93 -12.15 -6.17 -16.52
CA ARG A 93 -12.45 -7.48 -15.93
C ARG A 93 -12.48 -7.44 -14.40
N PHE A 94 -11.65 -6.58 -13.77
CA PHE A 94 -11.63 -6.45 -12.30
C PHE A 94 -12.96 -5.96 -11.76
N ARG A 95 -13.75 -5.22 -12.54
CA ARG A 95 -15.09 -4.77 -12.15
C ARG A 95 -16.04 -5.94 -11.86
N GLY A 96 -15.93 -7.03 -12.60
CA GLY A 96 -16.76 -8.22 -12.39
C GLY A 96 -16.45 -8.97 -11.09
N PHE A 97 -15.22 -8.84 -10.59
CA PHE A 97 -14.76 -9.51 -9.38
C PHE A 97 -14.77 -8.62 -8.13
N ALA A 98 -15.21 -7.37 -8.25
CA ALA A 98 -15.12 -6.37 -7.18
C ALA A 98 -15.79 -6.83 -5.87
N THR A 99 -17.01 -7.36 -5.93
CA THR A 99 -17.72 -7.86 -4.74
C THR A 99 -17.05 -9.08 -4.14
N ILE A 100 -16.53 -9.97 -4.98
CA ILE A 100 -15.80 -11.17 -4.50
C ILE A 100 -14.50 -10.74 -3.82
N ALA A 101 -13.78 -9.76 -4.39
CA ALA A 101 -12.54 -9.25 -3.83
C ALA A 101 -12.72 -8.69 -2.40
N ILE A 102 -13.75 -7.89 -2.15
CA ILE A 102 -14.00 -7.34 -0.81
C ILE A 102 -14.47 -8.43 0.17
N LEU A 103 -15.29 -9.38 -0.26
CA LEU A 103 -15.73 -10.49 0.58
C LEU A 103 -14.57 -11.41 0.96
N VAL A 104 -13.70 -11.75 0.01
CA VAL A 104 -12.48 -12.53 0.27
C VAL A 104 -11.56 -11.78 1.22
N SER A 105 -11.40 -10.46 1.04
CA SER A 105 -10.59 -9.62 1.93
C SER A 105 -11.10 -9.66 3.38
N ILE A 106 -12.39 -9.46 3.58
CA ILE A 106 -13.01 -9.54 4.92
C ILE A 106 -12.88 -10.96 5.48
N GLY A 107 -13.14 -11.97 4.67
CA GLY A 107 -12.99 -13.38 5.08
C GLY A 107 -11.57 -13.73 5.53
N LEU A 108 -10.55 -13.26 4.83
CA LEU A 108 -9.13 -13.47 5.20
C LEU A 108 -8.75 -12.72 6.48
N LEU A 109 -9.26 -11.50 6.69
CA LEU A 109 -9.05 -10.77 7.94
C LEU A 109 -9.73 -11.48 9.13
N VAL A 110 -10.94 -12.01 8.95
CA VAL A 110 -11.61 -12.82 9.97
C VAL A 110 -10.81 -14.10 10.25
N LEU A 111 -10.32 -14.77 9.21
CA LEU A 111 -9.59 -16.03 9.32
C LEU A 111 -8.30 -15.89 10.16
N VAL A 112 -7.59 -14.75 10.04
CA VAL A 112 -6.34 -14.53 10.79
C VAL A 112 -6.60 -14.35 12.30
N ILE A 113 -7.79 -13.89 12.67
CA ILE A 113 -8.16 -13.68 14.08
C ILE A 113 -8.49 -15.02 14.79
N ILE A 114 -8.84 -16.06 14.02
CA ILE A 114 -9.21 -17.37 14.59
C ILE A 114 -7.99 -18.01 15.24
N PRO A 115 -8.07 -18.39 16.55
CA PRO A 115 -6.97 -19.07 17.23
C PRO A 115 -6.56 -20.36 16.51
N GLY A 116 -5.26 -20.54 16.31
CA GLY A 116 -4.70 -21.75 15.67
C GLY A 116 -4.54 -21.64 14.14
N ILE A 117 -5.11 -20.63 13.47
CA ILE A 117 -4.94 -20.42 12.03
C ILE A 117 -3.94 -19.30 11.77
N GLY A 118 -4.07 -18.17 12.46
CA GLY A 118 -3.15 -17.05 12.35
C GLY A 118 -1.79 -17.33 12.98
N ILE A 119 -0.74 -16.90 12.32
CA ILE A 119 0.64 -17.01 12.81
C ILE A 119 0.97 -15.76 13.62
N ARG A 120 1.38 -15.99 14.88
CA ARG A 120 1.82 -14.93 15.79
C ARG A 120 3.26 -14.55 15.50
N SER A 121 3.51 -13.27 15.26
CA SER A 121 4.83 -12.68 15.13
C SER A 121 4.87 -11.36 15.90
N HIS A 122 5.96 -11.11 16.67
CA HIS A 122 6.11 -9.87 17.46
C HIS A 122 4.87 -9.46 18.27
N ASN A 123 4.31 -10.42 19.03
CA ASN A 123 3.11 -10.24 19.87
C ASN A 123 1.79 -9.88 19.14
N ALA A 124 1.73 -10.03 17.82
CA ALA A 124 0.53 -9.82 17.03
C ALA A 124 0.29 -10.96 16.04
N THR A 125 -0.97 -11.32 15.84
CA THR A 125 -1.38 -12.36 14.88
C THR A 125 -1.85 -11.67 13.62
N ARG A 126 -0.98 -11.57 12.60
CA ARG A 126 -1.22 -10.78 11.38
C ARG A 126 -0.91 -11.54 10.09
N TRP A 127 -0.41 -12.76 10.20
CA TRP A 127 0.07 -13.54 9.07
C TRP A 127 -0.72 -14.83 8.93
N LEU A 128 -0.99 -15.22 7.70
CA LEU A 128 -1.47 -16.56 7.38
C LEU A 128 -0.34 -17.35 6.71
N GLY A 129 -0.15 -18.59 7.16
CA GLY A 129 0.81 -19.51 6.57
C GLY A 129 0.15 -20.46 5.60
N ILE A 130 0.88 -20.87 4.57
CA ILE A 130 0.46 -21.95 3.70
C ILE A 130 0.96 -23.26 4.34
N PRO A 131 0.06 -24.18 4.75
CA PRO A 131 0.45 -25.42 5.38
C PRO A 131 1.51 -26.19 4.59
N GLY A 132 2.54 -26.68 5.27
CA GLY A 132 3.65 -27.41 4.65
C GLY A 132 4.70 -26.55 3.97
N THR A 133 4.62 -25.22 4.06
CA THR A 133 5.62 -24.29 3.52
C THR A 133 6.03 -23.24 4.55
N GLU A 134 7.18 -22.59 4.34
CA GLU A 134 7.56 -21.40 5.11
C GLU A 134 6.93 -20.10 4.57
N MET A 135 6.08 -20.23 3.55
CA MET A 135 5.46 -19.06 2.93
C MET A 135 4.36 -18.50 3.80
N ARG A 136 4.45 -17.20 4.06
CA ARG A 136 3.47 -16.43 4.84
C ARG A 136 3.01 -15.26 4.01
N PHE A 137 1.74 -14.92 4.12
CA PHE A 137 1.20 -13.71 3.51
C PHE A 137 0.35 -12.95 4.53
N GLN A 138 0.25 -11.65 4.35
CA GLN A 138 -0.49 -10.79 5.23
C GLN A 138 -1.85 -10.46 4.60
N PRO A 139 -2.99 -10.85 5.23
CA PRO A 139 -4.34 -10.57 4.71
C PRO A 139 -4.62 -9.10 4.42
N SER A 140 -4.03 -8.18 5.19
CA SER A 140 -4.17 -6.74 4.96
C SER A 140 -3.65 -6.28 3.60
N GLU A 141 -2.66 -6.96 3.00
CA GLU A 141 -2.19 -6.65 1.66
C GLU A 141 -3.27 -6.90 0.61
N ILE A 142 -4.00 -8.02 0.77
CA ILE A 142 -5.13 -8.37 -0.10
C ILE A 142 -6.32 -7.44 0.18
N ALA A 143 -6.53 -7.04 1.44
CA ALA A 143 -7.62 -6.15 1.82
C ALA A 143 -7.46 -4.75 1.20
N LYS A 144 -6.24 -4.24 1.05
CA LYS A 144 -5.97 -2.98 0.33
C LYS A 144 -6.47 -3.05 -1.11
N LEU A 145 -6.06 -4.10 -1.83
CA LEU A 145 -6.50 -4.32 -3.20
C LEU A 145 -8.02 -4.54 -3.30
N GLY A 146 -8.60 -5.28 -2.36
CA GLY A 146 -10.05 -5.52 -2.27
C GLY A 146 -10.85 -4.24 -2.13
N ILE A 147 -10.45 -3.33 -1.23
CA ILE A 147 -11.06 -2.01 -1.07
C ILE A 147 -10.91 -1.20 -2.35
N ILE A 148 -9.71 -1.14 -2.94
CA ILE A 148 -9.44 -0.36 -4.15
C ILE A 148 -10.35 -0.82 -5.28
N VAL A 149 -10.42 -2.11 -5.55
CA VAL A 149 -11.23 -2.66 -6.66
C VAL A 149 -12.72 -2.47 -6.40
N TYR A 150 -13.19 -2.75 -5.18
CA TYR A 150 -14.60 -2.62 -4.84
C TYR A 150 -15.07 -1.17 -4.86
N PHE A 151 -14.32 -0.27 -4.20
CA PHE A 151 -14.67 1.16 -4.18
C PHE A 151 -14.63 1.76 -5.58
N ALA A 152 -13.62 1.43 -6.38
CA ALA A 152 -13.55 1.89 -7.76
C ALA A 152 -14.77 1.46 -8.58
N ALA A 153 -15.19 0.20 -8.46
CA ALA A 153 -16.33 -0.33 -9.21
C ALA A 153 -17.68 0.29 -8.79
N ASP A 154 -17.91 0.40 -7.49
CA ASP A 154 -19.17 0.89 -6.95
C ASP A 154 -19.31 2.41 -7.08
N ILE A 155 -18.26 3.17 -6.78
CA ILE A 155 -18.22 4.64 -6.94
C ILE A 155 -18.41 5.01 -8.42
N ALA A 156 -17.73 4.32 -9.35
CA ALA A 156 -17.88 4.58 -10.77
C ALA A 156 -19.32 4.35 -11.27
N LYS A 157 -20.06 3.43 -10.66
CA LYS A 157 -21.46 3.14 -10.95
C LYS A 157 -22.41 4.21 -10.41
N LYS A 158 -22.16 4.70 -9.18
CA LYS A 158 -23.06 5.62 -8.46
C LYS A 158 -23.00 7.07 -8.94
N ARG A 159 -21.87 7.53 -9.48
CA ARG A 159 -21.66 8.88 -10.01
C ARG A 159 -22.19 9.98 -9.07
N GLU A 160 -23.22 10.71 -9.48
CA GLU A 160 -23.79 11.85 -8.74
C GLU A 160 -24.42 11.46 -7.39
N ARG A 161 -24.88 10.23 -7.24
CA ARG A 161 -25.42 9.73 -5.97
C ARG A 161 -24.39 9.73 -4.84
N MET A 162 -23.09 9.79 -5.17
CA MET A 162 -22.01 9.90 -4.19
C MET A 162 -22.12 11.15 -3.29
N ARG A 163 -22.88 12.17 -3.68
CA ARG A 163 -23.10 13.38 -2.88
C ARG A 163 -24.03 13.17 -1.69
N THR A 164 -24.84 12.12 -1.68
CA THR A 164 -25.79 11.81 -0.60
C THR A 164 -25.13 11.00 0.50
N PHE A 165 -25.62 11.13 1.73
CA PHE A 165 -25.14 10.32 2.86
C PHE A 165 -25.38 8.82 2.63
N ARG A 166 -26.60 8.47 2.18
CA ARG A 166 -27.06 7.09 2.04
C ARG A 166 -26.26 6.30 0.99
N ASP A 167 -25.91 6.93 -0.14
CA ASP A 167 -25.23 6.23 -1.23
C ASP A 167 -23.72 6.50 -1.26
N GLY A 168 -23.28 7.68 -0.78
CA GLY A 168 -21.89 8.11 -0.87
C GLY A 168 -21.06 7.84 0.38
N ILE A 169 -21.67 7.77 1.58
CA ILE A 169 -20.91 7.62 2.82
C ILE A 169 -21.23 6.32 3.52
N LEU A 170 -22.52 6.03 3.75
CA LEU A 170 -22.96 4.92 4.57
C LEU A 170 -22.36 3.57 4.12
N PRO A 171 -22.43 3.14 2.84
CA PRO A 171 -21.94 1.82 2.44
C PRO A 171 -20.43 1.69 2.56
N TYR A 172 -19.68 2.74 2.21
CA TYR A 172 -18.21 2.73 2.31
C TYR A 172 -17.76 2.86 3.75
N GLY A 173 -18.42 3.71 4.53
CA GLY A 173 -18.16 3.88 5.96
C GLY A 173 -18.37 2.59 6.73
N VAL A 174 -19.44 1.84 6.45
CA VAL A 174 -19.69 0.53 7.08
C VAL A 174 -18.56 -0.45 6.76
N ILE A 175 -18.14 -0.55 5.50
CA ILE A 175 -17.04 -1.44 5.10
C ILE A 175 -15.73 -1.02 5.79
N LEU A 176 -15.41 0.27 5.81
CA LEU A 176 -14.21 0.78 6.45
C LEU A 176 -14.23 0.53 7.97
N VAL A 177 -15.38 0.69 8.63
CA VAL A 177 -15.53 0.39 10.06
C VAL A 177 -15.33 -1.09 10.32
N ILE A 178 -15.96 -1.98 9.55
CA ILE A 178 -15.78 -3.44 9.70
C ILE A 178 -14.29 -3.81 9.58
N ILE A 179 -13.62 -3.36 8.52
CA ILE A 179 -12.22 -3.65 8.29
C ILE A 179 -11.34 -3.05 9.39
N THR A 180 -11.61 -1.81 9.81
CA THR A 180 -10.87 -1.18 10.91
C THR A 180 -11.01 -1.96 12.21
N VAL A 181 -12.21 -2.40 12.56
CA VAL A 181 -12.44 -3.22 13.76
C VAL A 181 -11.65 -4.54 13.68
N LEU A 182 -11.69 -5.24 12.54
CA LEU A 182 -10.92 -6.47 12.34
C LEU A 182 -9.41 -6.21 12.48
N MET A 183 -8.89 -5.14 11.89
CA MET A 183 -7.48 -4.76 11.98
C MET A 183 -7.04 -4.38 13.41
N LEU A 184 -7.94 -3.79 14.19
CA LEU A 184 -7.68 -3.48 15.61
C LEU A 184 -7.66 -4.75 16.46
N LEU A 185 -8.49 -5.75 16.13
CA LEU A 185 -8.46 -7.07 16.77
C LEU A 185 -7.18 -7.87 16.46
N GLU A 186 -6.51 -7.57 15.33
CA GLU A 186 -5.20 -8.11 14.94
C GLU A 186 -4.00 -7.34 15.53
N PRO A 187 -4.13 -6.44 16.48
CA PRO A 187 -3.29 -5.29 16.86
C PRO A 187 -2.48 -4.65 15.71
N HIS A 188 -3.18 -4.33 14.58
CA HIS A 188 -2.56 -3.81 13.36
C HIS A 188 -3.06 -2.39 13.03
N MET A 189 -2.76 -1.44 13.92
CA MET A 189 -3.20 -0.04 13.79
C MET A 189 -2.72 0.66 12.52
N SER A 190 -1.48 0.42 12.14
CA SER A 190 -0.88 1.01 10.93
C SER A 190 -1.61 0.61 9.66
N GLY A 191 -1.97 -0.67 9.54
CA GLY A 191 -2.77 -1.16 8.42
C GLY A 191 -4.17 -0.53 8.41
N ALA A 192 -4.80 -0.36 9.59
CA ALA A 192 -6.11 0.30 9.69
C ALA A 192 -6.06 1.75 9.20
N ILE A 193 -5.06 2.54 9.64
CA ILE A 193 -4.86 3.94 9.20
C ILE A 193 -4.68 4.00 7.68
N LEU A 194 -3.87 3.10 7.13
CA LEU A 194 -3.63 3.04 5.68
C LEU A 194 -4.90 2.74 4.90
N LEU A 195 -5.67 1.74 5.32
CA LEU A 195 -6.93 1.34 4.66
C LEU A 195 -8.00 2.43 4.75
N LEU A 196 -8.12 3.08 5.91
CA LEU A 196 -8.97 4.26 6.08
C LEU A 196 -8.55 5.40 5.15
N GLY A 197 -7.26 5.69 5.06
CA GLY A 197 -6.72 6.72 4.18
C GLY A 197 -6.98 6.46 2.70
N ILE A 198 -6.79 5.21 2.24
CA ILE A 198 -7.09 4.79 0.86
C ILE A 198 -8.58 4.96 0.58
N GLY A 199 -9.44 4.42 1.45
CA GLY A 199 -10.89 4.51 1.30
C GLY A 199 -11.40 5.95 1.30
N ALA A 200 -10.92 6.78 2.22
CA ALA A 200 -11.26 8.19 2.30
C ALA A 200 -10.87 8.95 1.03
N MET A 201 -9.63 8.77 0.53
CA MET A 201 -9.18 9.42 -0.70
C MET A 201 -10.00 8.99 -1.91
N MET A 202 -10.33 7.70 -2.02
CA MET A 202 -11.18 7.19 -3.10
C MET A 202 -12.58 7.79 -3.03
N MET A 203 -13.16 7.97 -1.84
CA MET A 203 -14.45 8.62 -1.66
C MET A 203 -14.39 10.12 -2.03
N ILE A 204 -13.31 10.82 -1.65
CA ILE A 204 -13.09 12.25 -1.98
C ILE A 204 -13.03 12.42 -3.50
N VAL A 205 -12.17 11.66 -4.19
CA VAL A 205 -12.06 11.68 -5.66
C VAL A 205 -13.34 11.17 -6.32
N GLY A 206 -14.04 10.25 -5.64
CA GLY A 206 -15.37 9.76 -6.00
C GLY A 206 -16.49 10.83 -5.99
N GLY A 207 -16.21 12.01 -5.42
CA GLY A 207 -17.11 13.17 -5.46
C GLY A 207 -18.11 13.21 -4.32
N ILE A 208 -17.72 12.78 -3.12
CA ILE A 208 -18.53 13.03 -1.91
C ILE A 208 -18.69 14.54 -1.67
N HIS A 209 -19.76 14.92 -1.02
CA HIS A 209 -20.01 16.34 -0.74
C HIS A 209 -18.99 16.86 0.29
N TRP A 210 -18.44 18.05 0.05
CA TRP A 210 -17.39 18.66 0.88
C TRP A 210 -17.72 18.75 2.39
N LYS A 211 -19.00 18.87 2.75
CA LYS A 211 -19.48 18.88 4.14
C LYS A 211 -19.02 17.64 4.91
N TRP A 212 -19.03 16.49 4.27
CA TRP A 212 -18.61 15.23 4.89
C TRP A 212 -17.10 15.15 5.06
N ILE A 213 -16.36 15.73 4.11
CA ILE A 213 -14.90 15.87 4.23
C ILE A 213 -14.58 16.77 5.43
N ALA A 214 -15.25 17.93 5.54
CA ALA A 214 -15.05 18.85 6.65
C ALA A 214 -15.41 18.20 8.00
N MET A 215 -16.49 17.42 8.08
CA MET A 215 -16.85 16.67 9.29
C MET A 215 -15.81 15.59 9.62
N ALA A 216 -15.31 14.85 8.63
CA ALA A 216 -14.28 13.82 8.85
C ALA A 216 -12.95 14.43 9.31
N VAL A 217 -12.52 15.54 8.68
CA VAL A 217 -11.30 16.28 9.07
C VAL A 217 -11.46 16.91 10.45
N GLY A 218 -12.60 17.55 10.74
CA GLY A 218 -12.87 18.14 12.04
C GLY A 218 -12.97 17.11 13.15
N GLY A 219 -13.73 16.03 12.94
CA GLY A 219 -13.87 14.93 13.89
C GLY A 219 -12.56 14.15 14.09
N GLY A 220 -11.86 13.85 13.00
CA GLY A 220 -10.56 13.19 13.04
C GLY A 220 -9.48 14.06 13.70
N GLY A 221 -9.49 15.37 13.40
CA GLY A 221 -8.60 16.35 14.03
C GLY A 221 -8.84 16.48 15.53
N LEU A 222 -10.12 16.55 15.95
CA LEU A 222 -10.49 16.56 17.37
C LEU A 222 -10.09 15.25 18.06
N ALA A 223 -10.35 14.10 17.45
CA ALA A 223 -9.92 12.82 18.00
C ALA A 223 -8.40 12.73 18.12
N GLY A 224 -7.67 13.16 17.09
CA GLY A 224 -6.20 13.25 17.12
C GLY A 224 -5.69 14.17 18.21
N TYR A 225 -6.30 15.35 18.38
CA TYR A 225 -5.97 16.27 19.46
C TYR A 225 -6.18 15.62 20.83
N LEU A 226 -7.34 14.99 21.06
CA LEU A 226 -7.62 14.29 22.32
C LEU A 226 -6.62 13.18 22.59
N VAL A 227 -6.22 12.43 21.57
CA VAL A 227 -5.22 11.35 21.66
C VAL A 227 -3.82 11.87 22.01
N LEU A 228 -3.40 12.95 21.38
CA LEU A 228 -2.02 13.45 21.49
C LEU A 228 -1.80 14.37 22.70
N PHE A 229 -2.83 15.10 23.13
CA PHE A 229 -2.71 16.16 24.11
C PHE A 229 -3.50 15.94 25.41
N THR A 230 -4.27 14.83 25.52
CA THR A 230 -4.96 14.49 26.77
C THR A 230 -4.57 13.09 27.25
N ASP A 231 -4.74 12.83 28.55
CA ASP A 231 -4.47 11.52 29.17
C ASP A 231 -5.57 10.47 28.87
N LEU A 232 -6.40 10.74 27.86
CA LEU A 232 -7.51 9.87 27.48
C LEU A 232 -7.03 8.46 27.08
N MET A 233 -5.90 8.37 26.38
CA MET A 233 -5.31 7.10 25.96
C MET A 233 -4.77 6.29 27.12
N GLU A 234 -4.20 6.94 28.12
CA GLU A 234 -3.72 6.30 29.35
C GLU A 234 -4.88 5.71 30.14
N LYS A 235 -6.00 6.43 30.22
CA LYS A 235 -7.24 5.96 30.88
C LYS A 235 -7.91 4.79 30.17
N ILE A 236 -7.72 4.65 28.84
CA ILE A 236 -8.26 3.55 28.02
C ILE A 236 -7.31 2.34 28.03
N GLY A 237 -6.12 2.43 28.68
CA GLY A 237 -5.15 1.33 28.74
C GLY A 237 -4.38 1.13 27.43
N TYR A 238 -4.45 2.08 26.51
CA TYR A 238 -3.65 2.05 25.30
C TYR A 238 -2.20 2.41 25.60
N ASN A 239 -1.27 1.73 24.95
CA ASN A 239 0.17 1.84 25.20
C ASN A 239 0.66 3.28 24.96
N SER A 240 0.59 4.13 25.98
CA SER A 240 1.00 5.54 25.97
C SER A 240 2.47 5.76 25.59
N HIS A 241 3.27 4.67 25.69
CA HIS A 241 4.71 4.72 25.43
C HIS A 241 5.06 5.22 24.02
N ARG A 242 4.25 4.92 22.99
CA ARG A 242 4.52 5.40 21.62
C ARG A 242 4.42 6.93 21.51
N ILE A 243 3.48 7.53 22.21
CA ILE A 243 3.30 8.98 22.22
C ILE A 243 4.39 9.64 23.07
N THR A 244 4.71 9.07 24.23
CA THR A 244 5.81 9.56 25.09
C THR A 244 7.15 9.47 24.34
N THR A 245 7.45 8.35 23.71
CA THR A 245 8.64 8.15 22.88
C THR A 245 8.70 9.15 21.70
N TRP A 246 7.56 9.50 21.11
CA TRP A 246 7.53 10.48 20.02
C TRP A 246 7.80 11.90 20.52
N LYS A 247 7.26 12.27 21.70
CA LYS A 247 7.49 13.61 22.31
C LYS A 247 8.93 13.78 22.80
N ASP A 248 9.49 12.74 23.39
CA ASP A 248 10.88 12.68 23.84
C ASP A 248 11.51 11.32 23.47
N PRO A 249 12.20 11.23 22.32
CA PRO A 249 12.81 9.99 21.87
C PRO A 249 13.94 9.48 22.72
N PHE A 250 14.50 10.31 23.59
CA PHE A 250 15.64 9.96 24.44
C PHE A 250 15.26 9.74 25.92
N TRP A 251 13.98 9.83 26.30
CA TRP A 251 13.52 9.68 27.68
C TRP A 251 13.87 8.32 28.31
N ASP A 252 13.90 7.26 27.50
CA ASP A 252 14.30 5.90 27.91
C ASP A 252 15.03 5.22 26.73
N ALA A 253 16.13 5.86 26.31
CA ALA A 253 16.86 5.47 25.08
C ALA A 253 17.53 4.09 25.17
N THR A 254 17.55 3.44 26.34
CA THR A 254 18.10 2.11 26.54
C THR A 254 17.07 0.98 26.43
N TYR A 255 15.78 1.31 26.55
CA TYR A 255 14.72 0.30 26.56
C TYR A 255 13.50 0.69 25.68
N ARG A 256 12.61 1.56 26.19
CA ARG A 256 11.29 1.80 25.55
C ARG A 256 11.36 2.69 24.32
N SER A 257 12.23 3.66 24.29
CA SER A 257 12.43 4.56 23.16
C SER A 257 13.66 4.22 22.32
N TYR A 258 14.33 3.10 22.61
CA TYR A 258 15.57 2.68 21.98
C TYR A 258 15.48 2.74 20.44
N GLN A 259 14.45 2.16 19.84
CA GLN A 259 14.27 2.12 18.39
C GLN A 259 14.19 3.51 17.74
N MET A 260 13.45 4.44 18.36
CA MET A 260 13.33 5.82 17.84
C MET A 260 14.63 6.62 18.07
N ALA A 261 15.25 6.45 19.22
CA ALA A 261 16.54 7.09 19.50
C ALA A 261 17.61 6.65 18.50
N GLN A 262 17.68 5.34 18.23
CA GLN A 262 18.61 4.79 17.22
C GLN A 262 18.29 5.29 15.81
N SER A 263 17.00 5.42 15.44
CA SER A 263 16.61 5.98 14.14
C SER A 263 17.16 7.39 13.94
N TYR A 264 17.04 8.26 14.96
CA TYR A 264 17.57 9.63 14.88
C TYR A 264 19.10 9.67 14.82
N ILE A 265 19.77 8.83 15.61
CA ILE A 265 21.23 8.71 15.57
C ILE A 265 21.66 8.24 14.17
N THR A 266 20.94 7.26 13.59
CA THR A 266 21.19 6.74 12.25
C THR A 266 21.08 7.83 11.18
N ILE A 267 19.98 8.57 11.17
CA ILE A 267 19.76 9.68 10.22
C ILE A 267 20.83 10.76 10.40
N GLY A 268 21.11 11.15 11.66
CA GLY A 268 22.07 12.21 11.98
C GLY A 268 23.50 11.85 11.58
N SER A 269 23.87 10.57 11.67
CA SER A 269 25.22 10.10 11.33
C SER A 269 25.51 10.14 9.82
N GLY A 270 24.47 10.14 8.97
CA GLY A 270 24.64 10.18 7.52
C GLY A 270 25.12 11.52 6.96
N GLY A 271 24.86 12.63 7.62
CA GLY A 271 25.24 13.96 7.15
C GLY A 271 24.71 14.26 5.73
N LEU A 272 25.46 15.06 4.97
CA LEU A 272 25.02 15.47 3.62
C LEU A 272 25.22 14.38 2.56
N LEU A 273 26.35 13.68 2.55
CA LEU A 273 26.77 12.73 1.49
C LEU A 273 26.71 11.27 1.91
N GLY A 274 26.38 10.98 3.17
CA GLY A 274 26.37 9.64 3.70
C GLY A 274 27.75 9.11 4.08
N VAL A 275 27.74 8.01 4.83
CA VAL A 275 28.98 7.29 5.20
C VAL A 275 29.47 6.38 4.08
N GLY A 276 28.70 6.21 3.04
CA GLY A 276 28.92 5.32 1.89
C GLY A 276 28.08 4.06 1.94
N LEU A 277 27.71 3.54 0.77
CA LEU A 277 26.93 2.33 0.61
C LEU A 277 27.62 1.15 1.31
N GLY A 278 26.88 0.38 2.07
CA GLY A 278 27.39 -0.76 2.82
C GLY A 278 28.14 -0.41 4.11
N LYS A 279 28.34 0.87 4.44
CA LYS A 279 29.16 1.33 5.57
C LYS A 279 28.36 1.85 6.76
N SER A 280 27.05 1.68 6.78
CA SER A 280 26.23 1.99 7.95
C SER A 280 26.77 1.22 9.18
N ARG A 281 26.88 1.89 10.30
CA ARG A 281 27.25 1.29 11.58
C ARG A 281 26.03 0.82 12.35
N GLN A 282 24.92 1.53 12.21
CA GLN A 282 23.71 1.29 12.98
C GLN A 282 22.97 0.00 12.56
N LYS A 283 23.17 -0.48 11.32
CA LYS A 283 22.64 -1.78 10.87
C LYS A 283 23.28 -2.99 11.57
N PHE A 284 24.43 -2.83 12.26
CA PHE A 284 25.06 -3.90 13.02
C PHE A 284 24.36 -4.08 14.37
N MET A 285 23.06 -4.43 14.35
CA MET A 285 22.21 -4.76 15.51
C MET A 285 21.97 -3.60 16.49
N PHE A 286 22.31 -2.35 16.13
CA PHE A 286 21.96 -1.18 16.94
C PHE A 286 20.56 -0.67 16.61
N LEU A 287 20.16 -0.66 15.33
CA LEU A 287 18.84 -0.23 14.91
C LEU A 287 17.91 -1.45 14.76
N PRO A 288 16.87 -1.63 15.59
CA PRO A 288 15.90 -2.70 15.41
C PRO A 288 15.09 -2.51 14.12
N GLU A 289 14.73 -3.60 13.44
CA GLU A 289 13.93 -3.60 12.21
C GLU A 289 14.55 -2.78 11.07
N GLU A 290 15.87 -2.76 10.97
CA GLU A 290 16.66 -2.01 9.99
C GLU A 290 16.38 -2.40 8.55
N HIS A 291 15.92 -3.61 8.31
CA HIS A 291 15.55 -4.13 6.99
C HIS A 291 14.03 -4.10 6.71
N ASN A 292 13.21 -3.72 7.69
CA ASN A 292 11.75 -3.59 7.59
C ASN A 292 11.31 -2.12 7.64
N ASP A 293 10.78 -1.69 8.80
CA ASP A 293 10.10 -0.41 8.95
C ASP A 293 11.08 0.78 9.02
N PHE A 294 12.32 0.55 9.40
CA PHE A 294 13.35 1.58 9.54
C PHE A 294 14.44 1.58 8.46
N ILE A 295 14.18 0.89 7.34
CA ILE A 295 15.13 0.83 6.21
C ILE A 295 15.49 2.23 5.69
N PHE A 296 14.57 3.20 5.74
CA PHE A 296 14.84 4.57 5.30
C PHE A 296 15.87 5.28 6.19
N ALA A 297 15.99 4.94 7.48
CA ALA A 297 17.06 5.46 8.32
C ALA A 297 18.43 5.00 7.84
N VAL A 298 18.56 3.71 7.45
CA VAL A 298 19.79 3.17 6.86
C VAL A 298 20.10 3.85 5.52
N VAL A 299 19.09 4.13 4.70
CA VAL A 299 19.24 4.93 3.48
C VAL A 299 19.84 6.31 3.80
N CYS A 300 19.32 7.00 4.82
CA CYS A 300 19.83 8.31 5.24
C CYS A 300 21.28 8.21 5.75
N GLU A 301 21.64 7.17 6.49
CA GLU A 301 23.01 6.99 6.97
C GLU A 301 23.99 6.71 5.82
N GLU A 302 23.65 5.78 4.91
CA GLU A 302 24.57 5.34 3.86
C GLU A 302 24.68 6.34 2.71
N LEU A 303 23.55 6.95 2.29
CA LEU A 303 23.50 7.85 1.14
C LEU A 303 23.41 9.34 1.51
N GLY A 304 23.27 9.63 2.80
CA GLY A 304 23.15 11.00 3.32
C GLY A 304 21.85 11.70 2.89
N LEU A 305 21.79 12.98 3.20
CA LEU A 305 20.64 13.83 2.85
C LEU A 305 20.40 13.89 1.34
N VAL A 306 21.47 13.95 0.54
CA VAL A 306 21.37 14.01 -0.93
C VAL A 306 20.74 12.73 -1.48
N GLY A 307 21.22 11.55 -1.07
CA GLY A 307 20.66 10.28 -1.54
C GLY A 307 19.24 10.04 -1.05
N ALA A 308 18.95 10.35 0.21
CA ALA A 308 17.58 10.28 0.75
C ALA A 308 16.60 11.20 0.00
N THR A 309 17.04 12.43 -0.31
CA THR A 309 16.23 13.38 -1.08
C THR A 309 15.99 12.87 -2.51
N MET A 310 17.01 12.30 -3.17
CA MET A 310 16.84 11.70 -4.50
C MET A 310 15.78 10.59 -4.49
N ILE A 311 15.80 9.72 -3.49
CA ILE A 311 14.81 8.64 -3.36
C ILE A 311 13.41 9.24 -3.12
N MET A 312 13.27 10.24 -2.25
CA MET A 312 11.99 10.96 -2.05
C MET A 312 11.48 11.60 -3.35
N VAL A 313 12.36 12.19 -4.14
CA VAL A 313 12.00 12.75 -5.46
C VAL A 313 11.55 11.67 -6.43
N LEU A 314 12.20 10.50 -6.46
CA LEU A 314 11.76 9.38 -7.29
C LEU A 314 10.36 8.88 -6.90
N PHE A 315 10.07 8.76 -5.59
CA PHE A 315 8.71 8.45 -5.13
C PHE A 315 7.71 9.53 -5.52
N ALA A 316 8.06 10.81 -5.35
CA ALA A 316 7.20 11.92 -5.75
C ALA A 316 6.89 11.89 -7.26
N LEU A 317 7.89 11.63 -8.09
CA LEU A 317 7.73 11.48 -9.55
C LEU A 317 6.82 10.29 -9.90
N LEU A 318 6.99 9.13 -9.22
CA LEU A 318 6.13 7.97 -9.40
C LEU A 318 4.67 8.31 -9.06
N ILE A 319 4.44 8.95 -7.92
CA ILE A 319 3.11 9.34 -7.44
C ILE A 319 2.49 10.36 -8.40
N MET A 320 3.22 11.39 -8.78
CA MET A 320 2.75 12.40 -9.75
C MET A 320 2.41 11.76 -11.09
N ARG A 321 3.28 10.89 -11.62
CA ARG A 321 3.00 10.18 -12.87
C ARG A 321 1.78 9.30 -12.77
N GLY A 322 1.61 8.59 -11.65
CA GLY A 322 0.44 7.75 -11.38
C GLY A 322 -0.86 8.58 -11.33
N TYR A 323 -0.89 9.69 -10.63
CA TYR A 323 -2.08 10.57 -10.63
C TYR A 323 -2.33 11.20 -12.00
N TRP A 324 -1.29 11.52 -12.76
CA TRP A 324 -1.44 11.95 -14.14
C TRP A 324 -2.16 10.89 -14.98
N LEU A 325 -1.77 9.61 -14.85
CA LEU A 325 -2.45 8.49 -15.51
C LEU A 325 -3.91 8.35 -15.05
N ALA A 326 -4.19 8.58 -13.76
CA ALA A 326 -5.56 8.54 -13.24
C ALA A 326 -6.47 9.59 -13.86
N ILE A 327 -5.96 10.82 -14.03
CA ILE A 327 -6.74 11.94 -14.62
C ILE A 327 -7.01 11.69 -16.11
N HIS A 328 -6.07 11.07 -16.83
CA HIS A 328 -6.19 10.79 -18.26
C HIS A 328 -6.81 9.41 -18.56
N ALA A 329 -7.21 8.65 -17.54
CA ALA A 329 -7.83 7.35 -17.72
C ALA A 329 -9.11 7.44 -18.57
N ARG A 330 -9.33 6.43 -19.41
CA ARG A 330 -10.45 6.40 -20.37
C ARG A 330 -11.82 6.50 -19.71
N ASP A 331 -11.96 5.95 -18.52
CA ASP A 331 -13.22 5.92 -17.78
C ASP A 331 -13.01 6.10 -16.27
N ARG A 332 -14.10 6.38 -15.56
CA ARG A 332 -14.09 6.64 -14.13
C ARG A 332 -13.64 5.44 -13.28
N PHE A 333 -13.91 4.22 -13.73
CA PHE A 333 -13.47 3.02 -13.03
C PHE A 333 -11.94 2.88 -13.06
N GLY A 334 -11.33 3.01 -14.25
CA GLY A 334 -9.88 3.02 -14.41
C GLY A 334 -9.22 4.14 -13.65
N SER A 335 -9.78 5.37 -13.70
CA SER A 335 -9.30 6.50 -12.91
C SER A 335 -9.24 6.18 -11.41
N LEU A 336 -10.35 5.68 -10.85
CA LEU A 336 -10.45 5.35 -9.42
C LEU A 336 -9.55 4.17 -9.01
N LEU A 337 -9.36 3.17 -9.88
CA LEU A 337 -8.40 2.09 -9.63
C LEU A 337 -6.98 2.64 -9.47
N VAL A 338 -6.55 3.49 -10.41
CA VAL A 338 -5.22 4.11 -10.36
C VAL A 338 -5.10 5.02 -9.13
N VAL A 339 -6.12 5.84 -8.85
CA VAL A 339 -6.15 6.67 -7.63
C VAL A 339 -5.94 5.82 -6.38
N GLY A 340 -6.67 4.70 -6.24
CA GLY A 340 -6.55 3.83 -5.07
C GLY A 340 -5.14 3.27 -4.90
N VAL A 341 -4.57 2.70 -5.97
CA VAL A 341 -3.22 2.12 -5.95
C VAL A 341 -2.15 3.18 -5.67
N ILE A 342 -2.22 4.33 -6.34
CA ILE A 342 -1.23 5.40 -6.14
C ILE A 342 -1.36 6.05 -4.77
N THR A 343 -2.58 6.22 -4.25
CA THR A 343 -2.80 6.70 -2.88
C THR A 343 -2.19 5.74 -1.85
N GLN A 344 -2.30 4.42 -2.05
CA GLN A 344 -1.65 3.42 -1.20
C GLN A 344 -0.13 3.65 -1.15
N ILE A 345 0.53 3.74 -2.31
CA ILE A 345 1.98 4.01 -2.39
C ILE A 345 2.33 5.33 -1.73
N ALA A 346 1.57 6.39 -2.01
CA ALA A 346 1.79 7.72 -1.44
C ALA A 346 1.69 7.72 0.08
N LEU A 347 0.63 7.12 0.63
CA LEU A 347 0.43 7.04 2.08
C LEU A 347 1.49 6.17 2.76
N GLN A 348 1.83 5.00 2.20
CA GLN A 348 2.88 4.14 2.76
C GLN A 348 4.22 4.87 2.79
N THR A 349 4.61 5.50 1.68
CA THR A 349 5.87 6.25 1.59
C THR A 349 5.89 7.41 2.57
N PHE A 350 4.83 8.24 2.60
CA PHE A 350 4.74 9.38 3.49
C PHE A 350 4.78 8.96 4.97
N LEU A 351 3.96 7.97 5.35
CA LEU A 351 3.87 7.51 6.73
C LEU A 351 5.17 6.86 7.21
N ASN A 352 5.84 6.06 6.36
CA ASN A 352 7.15 5.49 6.72
C ASN A 352 8.19 6.58 6.97
N ILE A 353 8.37 7.49 6.00
CA ILE A 353 9.34 8.59 6.13
C ILE A 353 9.01 9.47 7.33
N ALA A 354 7.74 9.80 7.54
CA ALA A 354 7.28 10.63 8.66
C ALA A 354 7.54 9.97 10.02
N VAL A 355 7.39 8.63 10.13
CA VAL A 355 7.75 7.87 11.33
C VAL A 355 9.24 7.89 11.58
N VAL A 356 10.02 7.50 10.57
CA VAL A 356 11.47 7.36 10.69
C VAL A 356 12.15 8.70 11.01
N SER A 357 11.63 9.81 10.45
CA SER A 357 12.08 11.17 10.73
C SER A 357 11.47 11.79 12.00
N GLY A 358 10.56 11.08 12.68
CA GLY A 358 9.94 11.54 13.92
C GLY A 358 8.86 12.60 13.76
N LEU A 359 8.35 12.81 12.56
CA LEU A 359 7.23 13.74 12.33
C LEU A 359 5.92 13.23 12.97
N ILE A 360 5.74 11.91 13.02
CA ILE A 360 4.60 11.23 13.65
C ILE A 360 5.06 10.08 14.54
N PRO A 361 4.23 9.62 15.49
CA PRO A 361 4.55 8.46 16.34
C PRO A 361 4.80 7.20 15.53
N ALA A 362 5.65 6.29 16.03
CA ALA A 362 6.01 5.03 15.37
C ALA A 362 4.77 4.17 15.09
N THR A 363 4.57 3.80 13.82
CA THR A 363 3.42 3.01 13.36
C THR A 363 3.77 1.64 12.81
N GLY A 364 5.00 1.40 12.34
CA GLY A 364 5.41 0.13 11.75
C GLY A 364 4.83 -0.11 10.35
N ILE A 365 4.91 0.91 9.48
CA ILE A 365 4.53 0.81 8.06
C ILE A 365 5.80 0.62 7.24
N SER A 366 5.80 -0.39 6.38
CA SER A 366 6.92 -0.67 5.47
C SER A 366 7.00 0.35 4.33
N LEU A 367 8.23 0.68 3.88
CA LEU A 367 8.50 1.52 2.72
C LEU A 367 8.28 0.71 1.43
N PRO A 368 7.44 1.16 0.50
CA PRO A 368 7.21 0.50 -0.78
C PRO A 368 8.51 0.17 -1.52
N PHE A 369 8.61 -1.03 -2.08
CA PHE A 369 9.76 -1.56 -2.85
C PHE A 369 11.07 -1.76 -2.06
N PHE A 370 11.23 -1.16 -0.89
CA PHE A 370 12.48 -1.18 -0.12
C PHE A 370 12.45 -2.20 1.02
N SER A 371 11.38 -2.15 1.84
CA SER A 371 11.28 -3.00 3.03
C SER A 371 11.21 -4.48 2.67
N TYR A 372 11.76 -5.33 3.54
CA TYR A 372 11.62 -6.76 3.41
C TYR A 372 10.16 -7.19 3.58
N GLY A 373 9.67 -7.97 2.61
CA GLY A 373 8.29 -8.44 2.61
C GLY A 373 7.94 -9.10 1.28
N GLY A 374 8.43 -10.33 1.04
CA GLY A 374 8.34 -10.98 -0.26
C GLY A 374 6.94 -10.97 -0.88
N THR A 375 5.93 -11.49 -0.16
CA THR A 375 4.55 -11.55 -0.67
C THR A 375 3.92 -10.16 -0.84
N ALA A 376 4.22 -9.23 0.08
CA ALA A 376 3.75 -7.85 0.00
C ALA A 376 4.34 -7.14 -1.23
N LEU A 377 5.64 -7.32 -1.51
CA LEU A 377 6.29 -6.79 -2.71
C LEU A 377 5.67 -7.35 -3.99
N ALA A 378 5.41 -8.67 -4.04
CA ALA A 378 4.80 -9.29 -5.22
C ALA A 378 3.38 -8.76 -5.50
N ILE A 379 2.56 -8.59 -4.45
CA ILE A 379 1.22 -7.99 -4.56
C ILE A 379 1.34 -6.54 -5.02
N GLN A 380 2.23 -5.76 -4.43
CA GLN A 380 2.43 -4.35 -4.77
C GLN A 380 2.88 -4.18 -6.24
N LEU A 381 3.78 -5.04 -6.74
CA LEU A 381 4.17 -5.03 -8.15
C LEU A 381 3.01 -5.44 -9.06
N ALA A 382 2.16 -6.39 -8.65
CA ALA A 382 0.93 -6.72 -9.39
C ALA A 382 -0.04 -5.52 -9.44
N GLU A 383 -0.14 -4.73 -8.38
CA GLU A 383 -0.91 -3.47 -8.35
C GLU A 383 -0.33 -2.43 -9.34
N MET A 384 1.00 -2.33 -9.45
CA MET A 384 1.61 -1.52 -10.52
C MET A 384 1.21 -2.02 -11.90
N GLY A 385 1.03 -3.33 -12.07
CA GLY A 385 0.47 -3.93 -13.28
C GLY A 385 -0.96 -3.47 -13.58
N VAL A 386 -1.80 -3.26 -12.57
CA VAL A 386 -3.15 -2.68 -12.74
C VAL A 386 -3.05 -1.25 -13.31
N VAL A 387 -2.14 -0.43 -12.77
CA VAL A 387 -1.91 0.94 -13.29
C VAL A 387 -1.45 0.88 -14.74
N LEU A 388 -0.51 -0.01 -15.08
CA LEU A 388 -0.04 -0.20 -16.45
C LEU A 388 -1.16 -0.71 -17.39
N SER A 389 -2.08 -1.54 -16.90
CA SER A 389 -3.25 -1.96 -17.68
C SER A 389 -4.16 -0.79 -18.03
N VAL A 390 -4.39 0.13 -17.10
CA VAL A 390 -5.17 1.34 -17.34
C VAL A 390 -4.43 2.28 -18.30
N SER A 391 -3.12 2.48 -18.13
CA SER A 391 -2.31 3.37 -18.98
C SER A 391 -2.36 2.98 -20.46
N ARG A 392 -2.45 1.71 -20.77
CA ARG A 392 -2.56 1.19 -22.16
C ARG A 392 -3.87 1.55 -22.86
N GLN A 393 -4.86 2.01 -22.15
CA GLN A 393 -6.16 2.41 -22.69
C GLN A 393 -6.35 3.93 -22.72
N ILE A 394 -5.36 4.69 -22.32
CA ILE A 394 -5.37 6.14 -22.47
C ILE A 394 -5.25 6.44 -23.97
N PRO A 395 -6.20 7.21 -24.55
CA PRO A 395 -6.12 7.59 -25.95
C PRO A 395 -4.80 8.29 -26.23
N ALA A 396 -4.11 7.86 -27.30
CA ALA A 396 -2.95 8.61 -27.76
C ALA A 396 -3.36 10.06 -28.01
N PRO A 397 -2.52 11.07 -27.67
CA PRO A 397 -2.80 12.43 -28.04
C PRO A 397 -3.02 12.44 -29.54
N LYS A 398 -4.17 12.97 -29.97
CA LYS A 398 -4.42 13.20 -31.41
C LYS A 398 -3.28 14.09 -31.87
N GLY A 399 -2.38 13.52 -32.68
CA GLY A 399 -1.29 14.27 -33.28
C GLY A 399 -1.90 15.49 -33.96
N GLY A 400 -1.46 16.68 -33.51
CA GLY A 400 -1.80 17.91 -34.15
C GLY A 400 -1.11 17.99 -35.52
#